data_9a052ac949b62d00ae3f429c856927ca
#
_entry.id   9a052ac949b62d00ae3f429c856927ca
#
_cell.length_a   1.000
_cell.length_b   1.000
_cell.length_c   1.000
_cell.angle_alpha   90.00
_cell.angle_beta   90.00
_cell.angle_gamma   90.00
#
_symmetry.space_group_name_H-M   'P 1'
#
loop_
_entity.id
_entity.type
_entity.pdbx_description
1 polymer ?
#
loop_
_entity_poly.entity_id
_entity_poly.type
_entity_poly.pdbx_seq_one_letter_code
_entity_poly.pdbx_strand_id
1 'polypeptide(L)'
;LNMEDETIEKLADLIDRKSMVDLKLFLDTLNLEPNQKRFMMELPLLNGDVSILSKAKKLCFDESLKEKIEELEDIYTLLSKLDYHQHLRFDLGKIAHLDYYTGLIFEGFVEGVGVSVLSGGRYDKLLSKFGMDVPACGFSIKIDYLLDIIKHSSKKSCKLFYPQDKEVEALLMAANLRKEKNVELIPWQKENIWIKEEETDVIIDSVDERSS
;
A
#
# COMPACT_ATOMS: atom_id res chain seq x y z
N LEU A 1 -12.73 15.27 -13.37
CA LEU A 1 -13.92 16.13 -13.24
C LEU A 1 -13.45 17.57 -13.07
N ASN A 2 -13.98 18.49 -13.91
CA ASN A 2 -13.66 19.92 -13.82
C ASN A 2 -14.57 20.54 -12.75
N MET A 3 -14.14 20.55 -11.50
CA MET A 3 -14.88 21.11 -10.36
C MET A 3 -14.00 22.11 -9.62
N GLU A 4 -14.63 23.04 -8.90
CA GLU A 4 -13.94 23.94 -7.98
C GLU A 4 -13.40 23.16 -6.78
N ASP A 5 -12.26 23.60 -6.20
CA ASP A 5 -11.58 22.90 -5.10
C ASP A 5 -12.51 22.70 -3.89
N GLU A 6 -13.31 23.72 -3.53
CA GLU A 6 -14.28 23.62 -2.42
C GLU A 6 -15.34 22.51 -2.65
N THR A 7 -15.76 22.33 -3.91
CA THR A 7 -16.69 21.27 -4.30
C THR A 7 -16.05 19.88 -4.15
N ILE A 8 -14.78 19.77 -4.54
CA ILE A 8 -14.00 18.53 -4.43
C ILE A 8 -13.79 18.16 -2.96
N GLU A 9 -13.39 19.14 -2.11
CA GLU A 9 -13.20 18.92 -0.67
C GLU A 9 -14.48 18.46 0.01
N LYS A 10 -15.63 19.10 -0.28
CA LYS A 10 -16.92 18.71 0.26
C LYS A 10 -17.33 17.32 -0.19
N LEU A 11 -17.13 16.99 -1.46
CA LEU A 11 -17.43 15.66 -2.01
C LEU A 11 -16.57 14.60 -1.33
N ALA A 12 -15.27 14.87 -1.15
CA ALA A 12 -14.31 14.00 -0.48
C ALA A 12 -14.72 13.74 0.99
N ASP A 13 -15.08 14.78 1.75
CA ASP A 13 -15.55 14.65 3.14
C ASP A 13 -16.80 13.77 3.23
N LEU A 14 -17.79 13.97 2.36
CA LEU A 14 -19.01 13.20 2.34
C LEU A 14 -18.77 11.71 2.01
N ILE A 15 -17.83 11.42 1.11
CA ILE A 15 -17.43 10.06 0.74
C ILE A 15 -16.69 9.40 1.91
N ASP A 16 -15.69 10.04 2.49
CA ASP A 16 -14.88 9.48 3.60
C ASP A 16 -15.74 9.19 4.84
N ARG A 17 -16.67 10.10 5.16
CA ARG A 17 -17.62 9.93 6.28
C ARG A 17 -18.75 8.95 5.97
N LYS A 18 -18.84 8.47 4.73
CA LYS A 18 -19.91 7.56 4.25
C LYS A 18 -21.32 8.12 4.49
N SER A 19 -21.47 9.45 4.38
CA SER A 19 -22.74 10.15 4.60
C SER A 19 -23.65 10.04 3.36
N MET A 20 -24.25 8.89 3.14
CA MET A 20 -24.97 8.53 1.90
C MET A 20 -26.11 9.47 1.55
N VAL A 21 -26.84 9.97 2.54
CA VAL A 21 -27.98 10.89 2.33
C VAL A 21 -27.48 12.24 1.85
N ASP A 22 -26.51 12.82 2.58
CA ASP A 22 -25.96 14.12 2.24
C ASP A 22 -25.17 14.07 0.92
N LEU A 23 -24.44 12.96 0.68
CA LEU A 23 -23.75 12.72 -0.58
C LEU A 23 -24.73 12.75 -1.75
N LYS A 24 -25.84 12.05 -1.64
CA LYS A 24 -26.88 12.05 -2.68
C LYS A 24 -27.43 13.45 -2.92
N LEU A 25 -27.85 14.14 -1.86
CA LEU A 25 -28.37 15.51 -1.96
C LEU A 25 -27.35 16.45 -2.60
N PHE A 26 -26.08 16.34 -2.22
CA PHE A 26 -25.01 17.15 -2.78
C PHE A 26 -24.77 16.85 -4.26
N LEU A 27 -24.67 15.57 -4.65
CA LEU A 27 -24.51 15.17 -6.05
C LEU A 27 -25.67 15.62 -6.94
N ASP A 28 -26.89 15.73 -6.40
CA ASP A 28 -28.04 16.23 -7.14
C ASP A 28 -27.98 17.72 -7.45
N THR A 29 -27.16 18.50 -6.71
CA THR A 29 -26.85 19.90 -7.03
C THR A 29 -25.80 20.07 -8.11
N LEU A 30 -25.02 19.03 -8.41
CA LEU A 30 -23.93 19.08 -9.35
C LEU A 30 -24.38 18.68 -10.77
N ASN A 31 -23.81 19.38 -11.77
CA ASN A 31 -24.04 19.04 -13.17
C ASN A 31 -23.09 17.89 -13.59
N LEU A 32 -23.44 16.66 -13.19
CA LEU A 32 -22.68 15.44 -13.48
C LEU A 32 -23.49 14.50 -14.36
N GLU A 33 -22.79 13.76 -15.21
CA GLU A 33 -23.37 12.67 -15.99
C GLU A 33 -23.89 11.54 -15.06
N PRO A 34 -24.93 10.80 -15.47
CA PRO A 34 -25.52 9.75 -14.66
C PRO A 34 -24.53 8.67 -14.19
N ASN A 35 -23.57 8.30 -15.04
CA ASN A 35 -22.51 7.35 -14.70
C ASN A 35 -21.53 7.90 -13.67
N GLN A 36 -21.20 9.19 -13.73
CA GLN A 36 -20.35 9.87 -12.73
C GLN A 36 -21.04 9.92 -11.37
N LYS A 37 -22.31 10.34 -11.34
CA LYS A 37 -23.12 10.33 -10.09
C LYS A 37 -23.18 8.94 -9.49
N ARG A 38 -23.43 7.93 -10.32
CA ARG A 38 -23.49 6.53 -9.88
C ARG A 38 -22.15 6.07 -9.28
N PHE A 39 -21.05 6.37 -9.95
CA PHE A 39 -19.72 6.04 -9.45
C PHE A 39 -19.46 6.65 -8.08
N MET A 40 -19.73 7.96 -7.92
CA MET A 40 -19.53 8.67 -6.65
C MET A 40 -20.41 8.12 -5.52
N MET A 41 -21.64 7.72 -5.83
CA MET A 41 -22.55 7.10 -4.85
C MET A 41 -22.10 5.72 -4.40
N GLU A 42 -21.45 4.96 -5.27
CA GLU A 42 -20.98 3.60 -4.95
C GLU A 42 -19.64 3.58 -4.22
N LEU A 43 -18.78 4.60 -4.40
CA LEU A 43 -17.45 4.66 -3.77
C LEU A 43 -17.44 4.37 -2.27
N PRO A 44 -18.28 5.00 -1.42
CA PRO A 44 -18.32 4.74 0.01
C PRO A 44 -18.69 3.29 0.37
N LEU A 45 -19.33 2.58 -0.55
CA LEU A 45 -19.80 1.20 -0.39
C LEU A 45 -18.80 0.16 -0.90
N LEU A 46 -17.79 0.60 -1.66
CA LEU A 46 -16.74 -0.26 -2.20
C LEU A 46 -15.67 -0.54 -1.13
N ASN A 47 -16.05 -1.34 -0.14
CA ASN A 47 -15.21 -1.79 0.96
C ASN A 47 -15.31 -3.31 1.11
N GLY A 48 -14.18 -4.02 1.17
CA GLY A 48 -14.17 -5.48 1.32
C GLY A 48 -12.88 -6.14 0.87
N ASP A 49 -13.01 -7.38 0.42
CA ASP A 49 -11.92 -8.16 -0.17
C ASP A 49 -11.64 -7.72 -1.63
N VAL A 50 -10.72 -8.41 -2.29
CA VAL A 50 -10.30 -8.10 -3.66
C VAL A 50 -11.45 -8.09 -4.68
N SER A 51 -12.56 -8.75 -4.41
CA SER A 51 -13.71 -8.81 -5.35
C SER A 51 -14.34 -7.45 -5.60
N ILE A 52 -14.16 -6.48 -4.68
CA ILE A 52 -14.66 -5.12 -4.88
C ILE A 52 -13.96 -4.38 -6.03
N LEU A 53 -12.71 -4.72 -6.33
CA LEU A 53 -11.97 -4.11 -7.45
C LEU A 53 -12.66 -4.41 -8.79
N SER A 54 -13.11 -5.64 -8.98
CA SER A 54 -13.90 -6.03 -10.17
C SER A 54 -15.24 -5.30 -10.26
N LYS A 55 -15.88 -4.99 -9.11
CA LYS A 55 -17.10 -4.17 -9.08
C LYS A 55 -16.79 -2.72 -9.44
N ALA A 56 -15.71 -2.17 -8.86
CA ALA A 56 -15.25 -0.81 -9.15
C ALA A 56 -14.95 -0.61 -10.62
N LYS A 57 -14.23 -1.54 -11.27
CA LYS A 57 -13.92 -1.49 -12.71
C LYS A 57 -15.17 -1.34 -13.58
N LYS A 58 -16.26 -2.03 -13.24
CA LYS A 58 -17.52 -1.95 -13.98
C LYS A 58 -18.24 -0.61 -13.83
N LEU A 59 -17.91 0.15 -12.79
CA LEU A 59 -18.47 1.45 -12.50
C LEU A 59 -17.64 2.60 -13.07
N CYS A 60 -16.37 2.36 -13.40
CA CYS A 60 -15.47 3.36 -13.97
C CYS A 60 -16.05 3.94 -15.25
N PHE A 61 -16.09 5.25 -15.33
CA PHE A 61 -16.63 6.01 -16.47
C PHE A 61 -15.53 6.55 -17.38
N ASP A 62 -14.27 6.43 -17.01
CA ASP A 62 -13.10 6.72 -17.86
C ASP A 62 -11.96 5.72 -17.62
N GLU A 63 -10.96 5.74 -18.50
CA GLU A 63 -9.85 4.80 -18.48
C GLU A 63 -8.87 5.07 -17.34
N SER A 64 -8.67 6.34 -16.97
CA SER A 64 -7.74 6.69 -15.88
C SER A 64 -8.18 6.11 -14.52
N LEU A 65 -9.49 6.01 -14.29
CA LEU A 65 -10.02 5.35 -13.10
C LEU A 65 -9.76 3.84 -13.12
N LYS A 66 -9.85 3.20 -14.28
CA LYS A 66 -9.55 1.77 -14.42
C LYS A 66 -8.08 1.48 -14.15
N GLU A 67 -7.18 2.31 -14.71
CA GLU A 67 -5.74 2.20 -14.46
C GLU A 67 -5.43 2.24 -12.95
N LYS A 68 -6.10 3.11 -12.19
CA LYS A 68 -5.92 3.16 -10.73
C LYS A 68 -6.43 1.90 -10.00
N ILE A 69 -7.47 1.29 -10.50
CA ILE A 69 -7.93 0.00 -9.96
C ILE A 69 -6.95 -1.13 -10.33
N GLU A 70 -6.38 -1.09 -11.52
CA GLU A 70 -5.37 -2.06 -11.96
C GLU A 70 -4.08 -1.99 -11.14
N GLU A 71 -3.63 -0.79 -10.77
CA GLU A 71 -2.51 -0.61 -9.83
C GLU A 71 -2.79 -1.36 -8.49
N LEU A 72 -4.03 -1.33 -7.98
CA LEU A 72 -4.40 -2.06 -6.76
C LEU A 72 -4.44 -3.57 -6.98
N GLU A 73 -4.88 -4.04 -8.14
CA GLU A 73 -4.87 -5.47 -8.49
C GLU A 73 -3.45 -6.02 -8.62
N ASP A 74 -2.52 -5.23 -9.18
CA ASP A 74 -1.11 -5.59 -9.29
C ASP A 74 -0.46 -5.72 -7.91
N ILE A 75 -0.73 -4.77 -7.01
CA ILE A 75 -0.27 -4.84 -5.62
C ILE A 75 -0.84 -6.07 -4.91
N TYR A 76 -2.14 -6.34 -5.08
CA TYR A 76 -2.76 -7.52 -4.52
C TYR A 76 -2.10 -8.80 -5.04
N THR A 77 -1.82 -8.87 -6.33
CA THR A 77 -1.18 -10.01 -6.98
C THR A 77 0.23 -10.25 -6.42
N LEU A 78 1.01 -9.17 -6.22
CA LEU A 78 2.33 -9.26 -5.62
C LEU A 78 2.25 -9.75 -4.16
N LEU A 79 1.39 -9.15 -3.35
CA LEU A 79 1.23 -9.52 -1.95
C LEU A 79 0.64 -10.93 -1.78
N SER A 80 -0.14 -11.42 -2.75
CA SER A 80 -0.62 -12.80 -2.77
C SER A 80 0.52 -13.81 -2.97
N LYS A 81 1.54 -13.47 -3.76
CA LYS A 81 2.75 -14.31 -3.90
C LYS A 81 3.53 -14.40 -2.58
N LEU A 82 3.36 -13.42 -1.70
CA LEU A 82 3.98 -13.38 -0.37
C LEU A 82 3.07 -13.92 0.73
N ASP A 83 1.91 -14.50 0.37
CA ASP A 83 0.88 -15.05 1.29
C ASP A 83 0.25 -14.02 2.24
N TYR A 84 0.24 -12.73 1.86
CA TYR A 84 -0.39 -11.66 2.65
C TYR A 84 -1.84 -11.36 2.24
N HIS A 85 -2.36 -11.98 1.19
CA HIS A 85 -3.69 -11.69 0.63
C HIS A 85 -4.84 -11.78 1.65
N GLN A 86 -4.75 -12.69 2.61
CA GLN A 86 -5.76 -12.90 3.66
C GLN A 86 -5.85 -11.71 4.64
N HIS A 87 -4.80 -10.89 4.74
CA HIS A 87 -4.74 -9.72 5.61
C HIS A 87 -5.13 -8.42 4.89
N LEU A 88 -5.43 -8.49 3.60
CA LEU A 88 -5.74 -7.31 2.80
C LEU A 88 -7.23 -7.03 2.74
N ARG A 89 -7.57 -5.76 2.88
CA ARG A 89 -8.91 -5.19 2.67
C ARG A 89 -8.77 -3.93 1.84
N PHE A 90 -9.74 -3.69 0.99
CA PHE A 90 -9.79 -2.50 0.15
C PHE A 90 -10.95 -1.62 0.60
N ASP A 91 -10.73 -0.31 0.67
CA ASP A 91 -11.75 0.71 0.89
C ASP A 91 -11.54 1.84 -0.11
N LEU A 92 -12.31 1.85 -1.19
CA LEU A 92 -12.18 2.84 -2.26
C LEU A 92 -12.85 4.18 -1.88
N GLY A 93 -13.63 4.19 -0.80
CA GLY A 93 -14.20 5.40 -0.22
C GLY A 93 -13.26 6.10 0.76
N LYS A 94 -12.09 5.53 1.06
CA LYS A 94 -11.12 6.16 1.96
C LYS A 94 -10.42 7.32 1.28
N ILE A 95 -10.50 8.49 1.87
CA ILE A 95 -9.85 9.71 1.39
C ILE A 95 -8.64 10.04 2.26
N ALA A 96 -7.54 10.41 1.62
CA ALA A 96 -6.36 10.89 2.33
C ALA A 96 -6.60 12.29 2.90
N HIS A 97 -6.31 12.48 4.19
CA HIS A 97 -6.39 13.81 4.82
C HIS A 97 -5.16 14.68 4.57
N LEU A 98 -4.14 14.15 3.90
CA LEU A 98 -2.88 14.84 3.62
C LEU A 98 -2.72 15.03 2.11
N ASP A 99 -2.63 16.27 1.69
CA ASP A 99 -2.63 16.67 0.27
C ASP A 99 -1.38 16.25 -0.51
N TYR A 100 -0.40 15.65 0.14
CA TYR A 100 0.83 15.24 -0.53
C TYR A 100 0.77 13.83 -1.13
N TYR A 101 -0.24 13.02 -0.78
CA TYR A 101 -0.40 11.70 -1.38
C TYR A 101 -0.80 11.81 -2.85
N THR A 102 -0.13 11.04 -3.70
CA THR A 102 -0.34 11.03 -5.16
C THR A 102 -0.80 9.68 -5.70
N GLY A 103 -0.88 8.67 -4.86
CA GLY A 103 -1.23 7.31 -5.24
C GLY A 103 -1.86 6.53 -4.10
N LEU A 104 -1.48 5.26 -3.99
CA LEU A 104 -1.95 4.38 -2.94
C LEU A 104 -1.75 4.97 -1.54
N ILE A 105 -2.79 4.88 -0.72
CA ILE A 105 -2.72 5.06 0.73
C ILE A 105 -3.03 3.73 1.41
N PHE A 106 -2.49 3.51 2.59
CA PHE A 106 -2.75 2.29 3.36
C PHE A 106 -2.76 2.56 4.85
N GLU A 107 -3.54 1.79 5.57
CA GLU A 107 -3.60 1.77 7.03
C GLU A 107 -3.42 0.33 7.51
N GLY A 108 -2.75 0.17 8.65
CA GLY A 108 -2.57 -1.11 9.31
C GLY A 108 -3.32 -1.15 10.63
N PHE A 109 -3.97 -2.27 10.89
CA PHE A 109 -4.73 -2.54 12.11
C PHE A 109 -4.19 -3.80 12.78
N VAL A 110 -4.21 -3.82 14.09
CA VAL A 110 -3.81 -4.97 14.90
C VAL A 110 -4.99 -5.38 15.78
N GLU A 111 -5.19 -6.68 15.91
CA GLU A 111 -6.23 -7.23 16.77
C GLU A 111 -6.06 -6.73 18.21
N GLY A 112 -7.17 -6.29 18.82
CA GLY A 112 -7.17 -5.71 20.16
C GLY A 112 -6.92 -4.20 20.21
N VAL A 113 -6.59 -3.54 19.08
CA VAL A 113 -6.44 -2.07 18.97
C VAL A 113 -7.55 -1.51 18.09
N GLY A 114 -8.40 -0.66 18.64
CA GLY A 114 -9.56 -0.10 17.94
C GLY A 114 -9.26 1.02 16.95
N VAL A 115 -7.98 1.31 16.69
CA VAL A 115 -7.52 2.38 15.78
C VAL A 115 -6.40 1.87 14.88
N SER A 116 -6.15 2.57 13.77
CA SER A 116 -5.01 2.25 12.91
C SER A 116 -3.69 2.51 13.64
N VAL A 117 -2.81 1.52 13.64
CA VAL A 117 -1.46 1.58 14.25
C VAL A 117 -0.38 1.95 13.26
N LEU A 118 -0.68 1.85 11.98
CA LEU A 118 0.22 2.16 10.87
C LEU A 118 -0.58 2.92 9.80
N SER A 119 0.01 3.96 9.24
CA SER A 119 -0.55 4.68 8.09
C SER A 119 0.57 5.14 7.16
N GLY A 120 0.30 5.11 5.86
CA GLY A 120 1.27 5.51 4.87
C GLY A 120 0.69 5.59 3.46
N GLY A 121 1.56 5.84 2.49
CA GLY A 121 1.18 5.90 1.09
C GLY A 121 2.30 6.38 0.19
N ARG A 122 1.97 6.57 -1.09
CA ARG A 122 2.85 7.07 -2.14
C ARG A 122 2.68 8.58 -2.33
N TYR A 123 3.79 9.32 -2.45
CA TYR A 123 3.82 10.77 -2.54
C TYR A 123 4.92 11.26 -3.49
N ASP A 124 4.70 11.14 -4.79
CA ASP A 124 5.72 11.42 -5.82
C ASP A 124 6.08 12.91 -5.95
N LYS A 125 5.20 13.83 -5.51
CA LYS A 125 5.40 15.27 -5.67
C LYS A 125 5.94 15.97 -4.42
N LEU A 126 6.05 15.28 -3.30
CA LEU A 126 6.47 15.91 -2.05
C LEU A 126 7.92 16.40 -2.12
N LEU A 127 8.82 15.56 -2.66
CA LEU A 127 10.24 15.87 -2.74
C LEU A 127 10.56 16.93 -3.79
N SER A 128 9.71 17.13 -4.80
CA SER A 128 9.84 18.19 -5.79
C SER A 128 9.81 19.58 -5.16
N LYS A 129 9.08 19.76 -4.04
CA LYS A 129 9.08 21.01 -3.25
C LYS A 129 10.44 21.32 -2.60
N PHE A 130 11.32 20.33 -2.51
CA PHE A 130 12.68 20.44 -2.00
C PHE A 130 13.75 20.31 -3.10
N GLY A 131 13.36 20.43 -4.37
CA GLY A 131 14.26 20.40 -5.51
C GLY A 131 14.66 18.99 -5.98
N MET A 132 14.00 17.94 -5.52
CA MET A 132 14.24 16.56 -5.93
C MET A 132 12.98 15.98 -6.58
N ASP A 133 13.05 15.73 -7.90
CA ASP A 133 11.93 15.16 -8.65
C ASP A 133 12.04 13.62 -8.70
N VAL A 134 11.76 12.97 -7.56
CA VAL A 134 11.82 11.53 -7.40
C VAL A 134 10.56 11.03 -6.70
N PRO A 135 10.00 9.85 -7.11
CA PRO A 135 8.89 9.25 -6.42
C PRO A 135 9.31 8.78 -5.01
N ALA A 136 8.37 8.85 -4.09
CA ALA A 136 8.61 8.38 -2.74
C ALA A 136 7.37 7.70 -2.16
N CYS A 137 7.60 6.77 -1.25
CA CYS A 137 6.58 6.21 -0.38
C CYS A 137 7.11 6.09 1.05
N GLY A 138 6.22 6.08 2.01
CA GLY A 138 6.60 5.93 3.41
C GLY A 138 5.40 5.66 4.29
N PHE A 139 5.69 5.41 5.55
CA PHE A 139 4.68 5.13 6.55
C PHE A 139 5.11 5.62 7.93
N SER A 140 4.15 5.78 8.81
CA SER A 140 4.35 6.01 10.24
C SER A 140 3.72 4.89 11.06
N ILE A 141 4.36 4.56 12.19
CA ILE A 141 3.86 3.57 13.14
C ILE A 141 3.59 4.29 14.46
N LYS A 142 2.40 4.09 15.01
CA LYS A 142 2.00 4.58 16.33
C LYS A 142 2.46 3.57 17.39
N ILE A 143 3.70 3.71 17.83
CA ILE A 143 4.36 2.75 18.73
C ILE A 143 3.61 2.60 20.04
N ASP A 144 3.05 3.69 20.58
CA ASP A 144 2.35 3.69 21.87
C ASP A 144 1.22 2.67 21.93
N TYR A 145 0.49 2.46 20.82
CA TYR A 145 -0.57 1.45 20.74
C TYR A 145 -0.05 0.01 20.63
N LEU A 146 1.22 -0.17 20.30
CA LEU A 146 1.83 -1.48 20.11
C LEU A 146 2.59 -1.97 21.32
N LEU A 147 3.01 -1.09 22.23
CA LEU A 147 3.85 -1.43 23.39
C LEU A 147 3.22 -2.50 24.28
N ASP A 148 1.90 -2.44 24.48
CA ASP A 148 1.17 -3.38 25.32
C ASP A 148 0.99 -4.77 24.67
N ILE A 149 1.16 -4.86 23.35
CA ILE A 149 0.92 -6.07 22.56
C ILE A 149 2.22 -6.77 22.19
N ILE A 150 3.30 -6.01 21.97
CA ILE A 150 4.59 -6.55 21.57
C ILE A 150 5.28 -7.22 22.75
N LYS A 151 5.40 -8.55 22.66
CA LYS A 151 6.25 -9.31 23.59
C LYS A 151 7.71 -9.08 23.22
N HIS A 152 8.50 -8.55 24.13
CA HIS A 152 9.94 -8.39 23.95
C HIS A 152 10.61 -9.74 23.69
N SER A 153 11.30 -9.87 22.57
CA SER A 153 12.14 -11.01 22.24
C SER A 153 13.50 -10.49 21.77
N SER A 154 14.56 -10.80 22.50
CA SER A 154 15.93 -10.55 22.06
C SER A 154 16.34 -11.60 21.04
N LYS A 155 16.08 -11.34 19.76
CA LYS A 155 16.51 -12.20 18.66
C LYS A 155 17.90 -11.79 18.19
N LYS A 156 18.72 -12.77 17.81
CA LYS A 156 20.00 -12.50 17.14
C LYS A 156 19.74 -11.85 15.76
N SER A 157 20.55 -10.90 15.38
CA SER A 157 20.47 -10.27 14.05
C SER A 157 21.20 -11.12 13.02
N CYS A 158 20.69 -11.12 11.79
CA CYS A 158 21.38 -11.65 10.61
C CYS A 158 21.06 -10.77 9.39
N LYS A 159 21.94 -10.77 8.41
CA LYS A 159 21.75 -10.12 7.13
C LYS A 159 21.39 -11.17 6.09
N LEU A 160 20.43 -10.88 5.22
CA LEU A 160 20.05 -11.71 4.10
C LEU A 160 20.40 -10.96 2.82
N PHE A 161 21.44 -11.39 2.15
CA PHE A 161 21.88 -10.83 0.89
C PHE A 161 21.18 -11.52 -0.27
N TYR A 162 20.69 -10.76 -1.24
CA TYR A 162 19.97 -11.33 -2.39
C TYR A 162 20.20 -10.52 -3.67
N PRO A 163 20.22 -11.16 -4.84
CA PRO A 163 20.23 -10.48 -6.13
C PRO A 163 18.87 -9.85 -6.40
N GLN A 164 18.85 -8.73 -7.11
CA GLN A 164 17.65 -7.91 -7.31
C GLN A 164 16.50 -8.66 -8.01
N ASP A 165 16.81 -9.62 -8.87
CA ASP A 165 15.85 -10.48 -9.57
C ASP A 165 15.19 -11.53 -8.66
N LYS A 166 15.71 -11.73 -7.44
CA LYS A 166 15.20 -12.69 -6.45
C LYS A 166 14.54 -12.04 -5.23
N GLU A 167 14.03 -10.83 -5.38
CA GLU A 167 13.44 -10.09 -4.26
C GLU A 167 12.28 -10.84 -3.58
N VAL A 168 11.39 -11.47 -4.34
CA VAL A 168 10.25 -12.22 -3.79
C VAL A 168 10.73 -13.44 -2.99
N GLU A 169 11.75 -14.17 -3.49
CA GLU A 169 12.36 -15.30 -2.80
C GLU A 169 13.02 -14.85 -1.49
N ALA A 170 13.74 -13.73 -1.53
CA ALA A 170 14.37 -13.12 -0.36
C ALA A 170 13.34 -12.71 0.71
N LEU A 171 12.23 -12.11 0.30
CA LEU A 171 11.15 -11.73 1.20
C LEU A 171 10.49 -12.94 1.88
N LEU A 172 10.25 -14.02 1.15
CA LEU A 172 9.70 -15.27 1.70
C LEU A 172 10.68 -15.91 2.69
N MET A 173 11.97 -15.94 2.34
CA MET A 173 13.03 -16.46 3.21
C MET A 173 13.19 -15.62 4.46
N ALA A 174 13.18 -14.29 4.33
CA ALA A 174 13.24 -13.37 5.46
C ALA A 174 12.03 -13.53 6.39
N ALA A 175 10.82 -13.71 5.86
CA ALA A 175 9.63 -13.96 6.65
C ALA A 175 9.77 -15.22 7.54
N ASN A 176 10.40 -16.26 7.00
CA ASN A 176 10.68 -17.48 7.74
C ASN A 176 11.75 -17.28 8.82
N LEU A 177 12.86 -16.66 8.47
CA LEU A 177 13.97 -16.39 9.38
C LEU A 177 13.56 -15.43 10.53
N ARG A 178 12.65 -14.49 10.29
CA ARG A 178 12.14 -13.54 11.30
C ARG A 178 11.36 -14.19 12.43
N LYS A 179 10.98 -15.44 12.31
CA LYS A 179 10.41 -16.22 13.43
C LYS A 179 11.42 -16.36 14.57
N GLU A 180 12.72 -16.46 14.25
CA GLU A 180 13.80 -16.74 15.20
C GLU A 180 14.86 -15.65 15.28
N LYS A 181 15.05 -14.84 14.23
CA LYS A 181 16.11 -13.85 14.10
C LYS A 181 15.54 -12.49 13.69
N ASN A 182 16.31 -11.41 13.95
CA ASN A 182 16.10 -10.12 13.31
C ASN A 182 16.79 -10.13 11.95
N VAL A 183 16.06 -9.92 10.85
CA VAL A 183 16.60 -10.05 9.50
C VAL A 183 16.62 -8.70 8.80
N GLU A 184 17.80 -8.27 8.39
CA GLU A 184 18.04 -7.15 7.49
C GLU A 184 18.19 -7.69 6.05
N LEU A 185 17.38 -7.17 5.12
CA LEU A 185 17.44 -7.52 3.70
C LEU A 185 18.39 -6.58 2.98
N ILE A 186 19.39 -7.12 2.28
CA ILE A 186 20.38 -6.35 1.57
C ILE A 186 20.41 -6.78 0.10
N PRO A 187 19.83 -5.96 -0.82
CA PRO A 187 19.96 -6.21 -2.24
C PRO A 187 21.41 -6.01 -2.67
N TRP A 188 21.95 -6.92 -3.45
CA TRP A 188 23.30 -6.82 -3.97
C TRP A 188 23.30 -6.82 -5.50
N GLN A 189 24.26 -6.07 -6.06
CA GLN A 189 24.57 -6.09 -7.49
C GLN A 189 25.92 -6.79 -7.67
N LYS A 190 26.11 -7.49 -8.80
CA LYS A 190 27.32 -8.28 -9.09
C LYS A 190 28.65 -7.52 -8.91
N GLU A 191 28.62 -6.19 -8.86
CA GLU A 191 29.79 -5.32 -8.72
C GLU A 191 30.19 -5.05 -7.26
N ASN A 192 29.37 -5.40 -6.27
CA ASN A 192 29.61 -5.14 -4.86
C ASN A 192 30.13 -6.40 -4.12
N ILE A 193 31.28 -6.91 -4.54
CA ILE A 193 31.83 -8.20 -4.07
C ILE A 193 32.48 -8.15 -2.67
N TRP A 194 32.46 -7.04 -1.97
CA TRP A 194 33.11 -6.91 -0.66
C TRP A 194 32.13 -6.98 0.50
N ILE A 195 31.42 -8.12 0.62
CA ILE A 195 30.60 -8.39 1.78
C ILE A 195 31.47 -9.07 2.83
N LYS A 196 31.71 -8.41 3.96
CA LYS A 196 32.26 -9.06 5.14
C LYS A 196 31.15 -9.91 5.74
N GLU A 197 31.18 -11.22 5.47
CA GLU A 197 30.24 -12.17 6.05
C GLU A 197 30.52 -12.31 7.55
N GLU A 198 29.47 -12.14 8.36
CA GLU A 198 29.47 -12.63 9.73
C GLU A 198 28.89 -14.05 9.75
N GLU A 199 29.28 -14.91 10.70
CA GLU A 199 28.85 -16.33 10.79
C GLU A 199 27.33 -16.56 10.77
N THR A 200 26.53 -15.49 10.92
CA THR A 200 25.06 -15.54 10.98
C THR A 200 24.38 -15.10 9.69
N ASP A 201 25.15 -14.62 8.70
CA ASP A 201 24.59 -14.06 7.46
C ASP A 201 24.13 -15.16 6.51
N VAL A 202 23.13 -14.86 5.69
CA VAL A 202 22.53 -15.77 4.70
C VAL A 202 22.65 -15.12 3.32
N ILE A 203 23.08 -15.90 2.34
CA ILE A 203 23.23 -15.43 0.95
C ILE A 203 22.30 -16.27 0.06
N ILE A 204 21.51 -15.61 -0.78
CA ILE A 204 20.79 -16.25 -1.88
C ILE A 204 21.69 -16.14 -3.11
N ASP A 205 22.22 -17.26 -3.57
CA ASP A 205 22.99 -17.31 -4.80
C ASP A 205 22.11 -17.08 -6.03
N SER A 206 22.62 -16.31 -7.00
CA SER A 206 22.10 -16.36 -8.35
C SER A 206 22.42 -17.73 -8.91
N VAL A 207 21.41 -18.50 -9.34
CA VAL A 207 21.61 -19.80 -9.97
C VAL A 207 22.68 -19.67 -11.05
N ASP A 208 23.75 -20.41 -10.90
CA ASP A 208 24.82 -20.49 -11.88
C ASP A 208 24.26 -21.07 -13.18
N GLU A 209 24.19 -20.27 -14.24
CA GLU A 209 24.08 -20.76 -15.61
C GLU A 209 25.42 -21.41 -16.04
N ARG A 210 25.88 -22.42 -15.29
CA ARG A 210 27.01 -23.26 -15.67
C ARG A 210 26.57 -24.71 -15.64
N SER A 211 25.73 -25.06 -16.59
CA SER A 211 25.55 -26.46 -17.02
C SER A 211 24.94 -26.46 -18.42
N SER A 212 25.75 -26.23 -19.41
CA SER A 212 25.53 -26.68 -20.79
C SER A 212 26.86 -26.79 -21.48
#